data_39ccb98de17047041bd1255e35e16731
#
_entry.id   39ccb98de17047041bd1255e35e16731
#
_cell.length_a   1.000
_cell.length_b   1.000
_cell.length_c   1.000
_cell.angle_alpha   90.00
_cell.angle_beta   90.00
_cell.angle_gamma   90.00
#
_symmetry.space_group_name_H-M   'P 1'
#
loop_
_entity.id
_entity.type
_entity.pdbx_description
1 polymer ?
#
loop_
_entity_poly.entity_id
_entity_poly.type
_entity_poly.pdbx_seq_one_letter_code
_entity_poly.pdbx_strand_id
1 'polypeptide(L)'
;SDGSDVAEMYDDFVYTPTNGLLGAYWGQNYAIIYQCNEILDAIAEKETAGQTETEDIINKGEASFFRAYCYFNLVRAFGEVPLVTYKINDASEANIPKTTADKIYEQIDKDLKTAEESLPETWSSEYTGRLTWGAARSLHARTYMMRNDWNNMYTASTDVIKKGLYNLKTPYNEIFTDDGENNGGSIFELQCTATAALPQSTVIGSQFCEVQGVRGAGQWDLGWGWHMATEYMAQAYEQGDPRKNSTLLYFRHSDSDPITPENTNEPYGESPVSPAMGAYFNKKAYTDPALRKEYTNKGFWVNIRLIRYADVLLMGAESANEKGIPGEAIDYLEQVRARARGTNSNILPKVTTTDQGELREAIRHERRVELGLEFDRFYDLVRWGIAKEVLHAAGKTNYQDKNTLLPLPQTEIDKSKGVLVQNPDYQ
;
A
#
# COMPACT_ATOMS: atom_id res chain seq x y z
N SER A 1 4.31 6.85 18.80
CA SER A 1 2.98 7.47 18.73
C SER A 1 3.08 8.95 19.06
N ASP A 2 2.09 9.70 18.65
CA ASP A 2 2.00 11.14 18.90
C ASP A 2 1.34 11.45 20.27
N GLY A 3 1.07 10.44 21.09
CA GLY A 3 0.25 10.53 22.28
C GLY A 3 -1.24 10.62 21.96
N SER A 4 -1.65 10.28 20.73
CA SER A 4 -3.05 10.11 20.37
C SER A 4 -3.49 8.71 20.77
N ASP A 5 -4.30 8.60 21.79
CA ASP A 5 -4.84 7.32 22.27
C ASP A 5 -5.44 6.47 21.15
N VAL A 6 -6.04 7.13 20.14
CA VAL A 6 -6.73 6.47 19.02
C VAL A 6 -5.75 5.75 18.09
N ALA A 7 -4.62 6.36 17.74
CA ALA A 7 -3.59 5.75 16.88
C ALA A 7 -2.72 4.75 17.64
N GLU A 8 -2.38 5.05 18.89
CA GLU A 8 -1.59 4.18 19.76
C GLU A 8 -2.27 2.83 20.01
N MET A 9 -3.61 2.83 20.10
CA MET A 9 -4.40 1.59 20.21
C MET A 9 -4.15 0.62 19.06
N TYR A 10 -3.90 1.11 17.82
CA TYR A 10 -3.58 0.24 16.68
C TYR A 10 -2.17 -0.32 16.79
N ASP A 11 -1.21 0.51 17.16
CA ASP A 11 0.18 0.08 17.33
C ASP A 11 0.32 -1.00 18.41
N ASP A 12 -0.49 -0.90 19.46
CA ASP A 12 -0.49 -1.82 20.60
C ASP A 12 -1.52 -2.95 20.52
N PHE A 13 -2.30 -3.04 19.43
CA PHE A 13 -3.35 -4.05 19.25
C PHE A 13 -4.41 -4.08 20.36
N VAL A 14 -4.74 -2.92 20.92
CA VAL A 14 -5.74 -2.76 22.01
C VAL A 14 -6.99 -1.96 21.58
N TYR A 15 -7.18 -1.80 20.28
CA TYR A 15 -8.32 -1.10 19.71
C TYR A 15 -9.65 -1.80 19.98
N THR A 16 -10.72 -1.00 20.05
CA THR A 16 -12.10 -1.45 20.28
C THR A 16 -12.99 -1.09 19.08
N PRO A 17 -14.19 -1.70 18.96
CA PRO A 17 -15.15 -1.36 17.90
C PRO A 17 -15.55 0.12 17.83
N THR A 18 -15.35 0.87 18.91
CA THR A 18 -15.68 2.31 19.01
C THR A 18 -14.55 3.23 18.54
N ASN A 19 -13.40 2.69 18.13
CA ASN A 19 -12.29 3.50 17.62
C ASN A 19 -12.70 4.25 16.33
N GLY A 20 -12.58 5.57 16.34
CA GLY A 20 -13.06 6.44 15.24
C GLY A 20 -12.38 6.20 13.89
N LEU A 21 -11.10 5.74 13.88
CA LEU A 21 -10.38 5.44 12.65
C LEU A 21 -10.98 4.25 11.89
N LEU A 22 -11.57 3.27 12.61
CA LEU A 22 -12.29 2.14 12.00
C LEU A 22 -13.49 2.64 11.19
N GLY A 23 -14.31 3.49 11.81
CA GLY A 23 -15.48 4.07 11.15
C GLY A 23 -15.13 4.92 9.94
N ALA A 24 -14.05 5.69 10.03
CA ALA A 24 -13.55 6.49 8.92
C ALA A 24 -13.07 5.61 7.75
N TYR A 25 -12.27 4.59 8.04
CA TYR A 25 -11.77 3.66 7.01
C TYR A 25 -12.91 2.89 6.33
N TRP A 26 -13.86 2.37 7.10
CA TRP A 26 -15.05 1.72 6.58
C TRP A 26 -15.88 2.65 5.69
N GLY A 27 -16.22 3.82 6.23
CA GLY A 27 -17.09 4.78 5.55
C GLY A 27 -16.52 5.32 4.24
N GLN A 28 -15.21 5.59 4.19
CA GLN A 28 -14.54 6.07 2.97
C GLN A 28 -14.57 5.01 1.86
N ASN A 29 -14.27 3.75 2.18
CA ASN A 29 -14.35 2.68 1.18
C ASN A 29 -15.77 2.51 0.64
N TYR A 30 -16.80 2.51 1.50
CA TYR A 30 -18.19 2.42 1.04
C TYR A 30 -18.66 3.65 0.26
N ALA A 31 -18.18 4.85 0.58
CA ALA A 31 -18.48 6.05 -0.19
C ALA A 31 -17.95 5.95 -1.63
N ILE A 32 -16.75 5.42 -1.83
CA ILE A 32 -16.19 5.17 -3.18
C ILE A 32 -16.97 4.05 -3.88
N ILE A 33 -17.31 2.97 -3.20
CA ILE A 33 -18.14 1.88 -3.74
C ILE A 33 -19.48 2.41 -4.24
N TYR A 34 -20.13 3.28 -3.46
CA TYR A 34 -21.39 3.90 -3.86
C TYR A 34 -21.23 4.70 -5.16
N GLN A 35 -20.20 5.55 -5.28
CA GLN A 35 -19.94 6.32 -6.49
C GLN A 35 -19.63 5.41 -7.70
N CYS A 36 -18.87 4.33 -7.49
CA CYS A 36 -18.62 3.33 -8.53
C CYS A 36 -19.91 2.67 -9.00
N ASN A 37 -20.81 2.31 -8.08
CA ASN A 37 -22.11 1.72 -8.43
C ASN A 37 -22.97 2.69 -9.25
N GLU A 38 -23.02 3.99 -8.88
CA GLU A 38 -23.74 5.00 -9.68
C GLU A 38 -23.23 5.07 -11.10
N ILE A 39 -21.89 5.06 -11.30
CA ILE A 39 -21.27 5.10 -12.64
C ILE A 39 -21.60 3.82 -13.41
N LEU A 40 -21.45 2.66 -12.78
CA LEU A 40 -21.68 1.36 -13.43
C LEU A 40 -23.12 1.15 -13.81
N ASP A 41 -24.09 1.56 -12.97
CA ASP A 41 -25.52 1.48 -13.28
C ASP A 41 -25.88 2.42 -14.45
N ALA A 42 -25.37 3.66 -14.46
CA ALA A 42 -25.59 4.60 -15.56
C ALA A 42 -25.01 4.08 -16.90
N ILE A 43 -23.84 3.43 -16.87
CA ILE A 43 -23.25 2.83 -18.06
C ILE A 43 -24.08 1.60 -18.52
N ALA A 44 -24.57 0.77 -17.61
CA ALA A 44 -25.44 -0.36 -17.94
C ALA A 44 -26.75 0.09 -18.61
N GLU A 45 -27.33 1.22 -18.21
CA GLU A 45 -28.47 1.83 -18.91
C GLU A 45 -28.13 2.22 -20.34
N LYS A 46 -26.97 2.87 -20.59
CA LYS A 46 -26.48 3.21 -21.92
C LYS A 46 -26.21 1.97 -22.78
N GLU A 47 -25.61 0.92 -22.20
CA GLU A 47 -25.38 -0.37 -22.87
C GLU A 47 -26.71 -0.98 -23.35
N THR A 48 -27.73 -0.97 -22.48
CA THR A 48 -29.07 -1.47 -22.80
C THR A 48 -29.74 -0.67 -23.93
N ALA A 49 -29.49 0.64 -23.96
CA ALA A 49 -30.01 1.55 -25.00
C ALA A 49 -29.21 1.50 -26.31
N GLY A 50 -28.06 0.81 -26.35
CA GLY A 50 -27.14 0.80 -27.49
C GLY A 50 -26.46 2.15 -27.76
N GLN A 51 -26.21 2.92 -26.69
CA GLN A 51 -25.65 4.28 -26.72
C GLN A 51 -24.26 4.38 -26.09
N THR A 52 -23.56 3.26 -25.99
CA THR A 52 -22.22 3.20 -25.35
C THR A 52 -21.15 3.82 -26.25
N GLU A 53 -20.36 4.71 -25.66
CA GLU A 53 -19.20 5.34 -26.29
C GLU A 53 -17.89 4.72 -25.77
N THR A 54 -16.76 5.00 -26.44
CA THR A 54 -15.43 4.51 -26.01
C THR A 54 -15.08 4.96 -24.58
N GLU A 55 -15.40 6.19 -24.24
CA GLU A 55 -15.15 6.72 -22.89
C GLU A 55 -16.00 6.01 -21.83
N ASP A 56 -17.22 5.58 -22.13
CA ASP A 56 -18.04 4.78 -21.21
C ASP A 56 -17.37 3.42 -20.91
N ILE A 57 -16.73 2.78 -21.90
CA ILE A 57 -16.00 1.53 -21.71
C ILE A 57 -14.83 1.75 -20.73
N ILE A 58 -14.07 2.83 -20.92
CA ILE A 58 -12.94 3.19 -20.05
C ILE A 58 -13.44 3.49 -18.62
N ASN A 59 -14.47 4.32 -18.49
CA ASN A 59 -15.06 4.68 -17.21
C ASN A 59 -15.62 3.45 -16.49
N LYS A 60 -16.19 2.48 -17.21
CA LYS A 60 -16.59 1.19 -16.65
C LYS A 60 -15.41 0.43 -16.07
N GLY A 61 -14.28 0.40 -16.78
CA GLY A 61 -13.04 -0.21 -16.30
C GLY A 61 -12.50 0.47 -15.04
N GLU A 62 -12.45 1.81 -15.03
CA GLU A 62 -11.97 2.58 -13.88
C GLU A 62 -12.89 2.41 -12.64
N ALA A 63 -14.20 2.52 -12.81
CA ALA A 63 -15.16 2.31 -11.73
C ALA A 63 -15.11 0.88 -11.19
N SER A 64 -14.97 -0.12 -12.06
CA SER A 64 -14.80 -1.52 -11.66
C SER A 64 -13.49 -1.71 -10.88
N PHE A 65 -12.39 -1.13 -11.31
CA PHE A 65 -11.12 -1.17 -10.58
C PHE A 65 -11.25 -0.58 -9.18
N PHE A 66 -11.83 0.62 -9.04
CA PHE A 66 -11.94 1.26 -7.72
C PHE A 66 -12.92 0.52 -6.81
N ARG A 67 -13.99 -0.05 -7.33
CA ARG A 67 -14.90 -0.89 -6.54
C ARG A 67 -14.19 -2.14 -6.03
N ALA A 68 -13.44 -2.82 -6.89
CA ALA A 68 -12.61 -3.96 -6.50
C ALA A 68 -11.54 -3.58 -5.46
N TYR A 69 -10.86 -2.45 -5.65
CA TYR A 69 -9.84 -1.95 -4.71
C TYR A 69 -10.43 -1.70 -3.31
N CYS A 70 -11.61 -1.06 -3.25
CA CYS A 70 -12.29 -0.79 -1.99
C CYS A 70 -12.77 -2.08 -1.32
N TYR A 71 -13.36 -3.03 -2.06
CA TYR A 71 -13.72 -4.33 -1.50
C TYR A 71 -12.52 -5.14 -1.06
N PHE A 72 -11.41 -5.08 -1.78
CA PHE A 72 -10.15 -5.70 -1.36
C PHE A 72 -9.64 -5.10 -0.04
N ASN A 73 -9.70 -3.78 0.13
CA ASN A 73 -9.37 -3.13 1.38
C ASN A 73 -10.29 -3.57 2.53
N LEU A 74 -11.59 -3.65 2.28
CA LEU A 74 -12.57 -4.06 3.28
C LEU A 74 -12.42 -5.53 3.67
N VAL A 75 -12.32 -6.45 2.70
CA VAL A 75 -12.26 -7.89 2.99
C VAL A 75 -10.98 -8.29 3.72
N ARG A 76 -9.83 -7.71 3.36
CA ARG A 76 -8.57 -8.01 4.07
C ARG A 76 -8.50 -7.41 5.47
N ALA A 77 -9.23 -6.31 5.71
CA ALA A 77 -9.26 -5.65 7.02
C ALA A 77 -10.33 -6.24 7.94
N PHE A 78 -11.54 -6.49 7.45
CA PHE A 78 -12.71 -6.85 8.25
C PHE A 78 -13.22 -8.28 8.01
N GLY A 79 -12.74 -8.97 6.98
CA GLY A 79 -13.27 -10.27 6.57
C GLY A 79 -14.63 -10.12 5.86
N GLU A 80 -15.67 -10.70 6.43
CA GLU A 80 -17.03 -10.59 5.90
C GLU A 80 -17.59 -9.18 6.06
N VAL A 81 -18.07 -8.60 4.98
CA VAL A 81 -18.69 -7.25 4.93
C VAL A 81 -19.92 -7.24 4.00
N PRO A 82 -20.81 -6.27 4.10
CA PRO A 82 -21.93 -6.12 3.13
C PRO A 82 -21.41 -5.97 1.69
N LEU A 83 -21.93 -6.75 0.77
CA LEU A 83 -21.61 -6.66 -0.66
C LEU A 83 -22.72 -5.91 -1.39
N VAL A 84 -22.43 -4.69 -1.82
CA VAL A 84 -23.34 -3.78 -2.53
C VAL A 84 -22.78 -3.51 -3.92
N THR A 85 -23.45 -3.99 -4.96
CA THR A 85 -23.01 -3.89 -6.35
C THR A 85 -23.97 -3.09 -7.22
N TYR A 86 -24.87 -2.33 -6.62
CA TYR A 86 -25.90 -1.52 -7.23
C TYR A 86 -26.07 -0.20 -6.47
N LYS A 87 -26.68 0.78 -7.10
CA LYS A 87 -27.04 2.05 -6.47
C LYS A 87 -28.16 1.83 -5.46
N ILE A 88 -27.94 2.21 -4.21
CA ILE A 88 -28.98 2.25 -3.19
C ILE A 88 -29.86 3.48 -3.43
N ASN A 89 -31.14 3.27 -3.71
CA ASN A 89 -32.09 4.35 -3.96
C ASN A 89 -32.95 4.71 -2.75
N ASP A 90 -33.13 3.78 -1.81
CA ASP A 90 -33.92 3.96 -0.61
C ASP A 90 -33.20 3.45 0.65
N ALA A 91 -33.40 4.14 1.76
CA ALA A 91 -32.75 3.78 3.03
C ALA A 91 -33.10 2.37 3.52
N SER A 92 -34.25 1.79 3.10
CA SER A 92 -34.62 0.41 3.42
C SER A 92 -33.70 -0.63 2.75
N GLU A 93 -33.07 -0.29 1.62
CA GLU A 93 -32.13 -1.13 0.88
C GLU A 93 -30.71 -1.10 1.51
N ALA A 94 -30.44 -0.14 2.39
CA ALA A 94 -29.10 0.07 2.94
C ALA A 94 -28.74 -0.92 4.06
N ASN A 95 -29.73 -1.65 4.60
CA ASN A 95 -29.50 -2.56 5.74
C ASN A 95 -29.20 -3.99 5.28
N ILE A 96 -27.98 -4.20 4.79
CA ILE A 96 -27.51 -5.41 4.11
C ILE A 96 -26.67 -6.25 5.07
N PRO A 97 -26.91 -7.57 5.20
CA PRO A 97 -26.09 -8.45 6.02
C PRO A 97 -24.69 -8.63 5.42
N LYS A 98 -23.76 -9.13 6.24
CA LYS A 98 -22.43 -9.51 5.78
C LYS A 98 -22.52 -10.62 4.72
N THR A 99 -21.64 -10.53 3.75
CA THR A 99 -21.40 -11.52 2.70
C THR A 99 -20.06 -12.24 3.00
N THR A 100 -19.98 -13.52 2.73
CA THR A 100 -18.75 -14.29 2.93
C THR A 100 -17.56 -13.72 2.14
N ALA A 101 -16.35 -13.85 2.69
CA ALA A 101 -15.15 -13.36 2.05
C ALA A 101 -14.99 -13.94 0.63
N ASP A 102 -15.29 -15.22 0.42
CA ASP A 102 -15.21 -15.85 -0.90
C ASP A 102 -16.07 -15.14 -1.94
N LYS A 103 -17.34 -14.82 -1.58
CA LYS A 103 -18.24 -14.10 -2.50
C LYS A 103 -17.80 -12.66 -2.77
N ILE A 104 -17.15 -12.03 -1.80
CA ILE A 104 -16.54 -10.70 -2.01
C ILE A 104 -15.38 -10.82 -2.99
N TYR A 105 -14.53 -11.83 -2.85
CA TYR A 105 -13.45 -12.09 -3.79
C TYR A 105 -13.95 -12.48 -5.19
N GLU A 106 -15.04 -13.24 -5.31
CA GLU A 106 -15.69 -13.50 -6.60
C GLU A 106 -16.12 -12.19 -7.31
N GLN A 107 -16.64 -11.23 -6.53
CA GLN A 107 -17.00 -9.91 -7.09
C GLN A 107 -15.76 -9.10 -7.46
N ILE A 108 -14.71 -9.11 -6.63
CA ILE A 108 -13.43 -8.47 -6.93
C ILE A 108 -12.84 -9.01 -8.24
N ASP A 109 -12.82 -10.33 -8.41
CA ASP A 109 -12.31 -10.97 -9.63
C ASP A 109 -13.13 -10.56 -10.88
N LYS A 110 -14.45 -10.48 -10.75
CA LYS A 110 -15.34 -10.01 -11.81
C LYS A 110 -15.06 -8.55 -12.19
N ASP A 111 -14.91 -7.68 -11.21
CA ASP A 111 -14.64 -6.26 -11.41
C ASP A 111 -13.25 -6.05 -12.03
N LEU A 112 -12.22 -6.73 -11.53
CA LEU A 112 -10.87 -6.64 -12.08
C LEU A 112 -10.77 -7.20 -13.48
N LYS A 113 -11.49 -8.27 -13.80
CA LYS A 113 -11.60 -8.76 -15.17
C LYS A 113 -12.22 -7.72 -16.10
N THR A 114 -13.30 -7.06 -15.67
CA THR A 114 -13.90 -5.95 -16.42
C THR A 114 -12.89 -4.82 -16.63
N ALA A 115 -12.12 -4.46 -15.60
CA ALA A 115 -11.08 -3.44 -15.71
C ALA A 115 -9.96 -3.84 -16.68
N GLU A 116 -9.49 -5.08 -16.63
CA GLU A 116 -8.48 -5.63 -17.56
C GLU A 116 -8.94 -5.62 -19.02
N GLU A 117 -10.23 -5.86 -19.28
CA GLU A 117 -10.82 -5.87 -20.62
C GLU A 117 -11.11 -4.46 -21.17
N SER A 118 -11.25 -3.46 -20.28
CA SER A 118 -11.70 -2.10 -20.62
C SER A 118 -10.58 -1.07 -20.63
N LEU A 119 -9.53 -1.25 -19.83
CA LEU A 119 -8.49 -0.26 -19.66
C LEU A 119 -7.37 -0.40 -20.70
N PRO A 120 -6.82 0.72 -21.20
CA PRO A 120 -5.71 0.68 -22.14
C PRO A 120 -4.40 0.24 -21.45
N GLU A 121 -3.44 -0.22 -22.24
CA GLU A 121 -2.10 -0.57 -21.74
C GLU A 121 -1.30 0.67 -21.31
N THR A 122 -1.46 1.78 -22.00
CA THR A 122 -0.76 3.04 -21.76
C THR A 122 -1.66 4.22 -22.10
N TRP A 123 -1.36 5.37 -21.51
CA TRP A 123 -1.98 6.65 -21.82
C TRP A 123 -1.00 7.60 -22.50
N SER A 124 -1.50 8.60 -23.22
CA SER A 124 -0.69 9.76 -23.61
C SER A 124 -0.32 10.57 -22.35
N SER A 125 0.73 11.40 -22.46
CA SER A 125 1.22 12.21 -21.33
C SER A 125 0.18 13.15 -20.73
N GLU A 126 -0.84 13.51 -21.49
CA GLU A 126 -1.98 14.33 -21.02
C GLU A 126 -2.82 13.62 -19.95
N TYR A 127 -2.86 12.27 -19.99
CA TYR A 127 -3.63 11.45 -19.07
C TYR A 127 -2.76 10.66 -18.10
N THR A 128 -1.55 11.14 -17.83
CA THR A 128 -0.65 10.53 -16.84
C THR A 128 -1.38 10.35 -15.51
N GLY A 129 -1.31 9.14 -14.95
CA GLY A 129 -1.95 8.79 -13.69
C GLY A 129 -3.33 8.14 -13.82
N ARG A 130 -3.97 8.13 -14.99
CA ARG A 130 -5.17 7.32 -15.21
C ARG A 130 -4.82 5.83 -15.14
N LEU A 131 -5.80 5.03 -14.75
CA LEU A 131 -5.65 3.59 -14.62
C LEU A 131 -5.33 2.90 -15.94
N THR A 132 -4.45 1.90 -15.87
CA THR A 132 -4.04 1.09 -17.02
C THR A 132 -4.41 -0.37 -16.80
N TRP A 133 -4.38 -1.14 -17.89
CA TRP A 133 -4.45 -2.61 -17.83
C TRP A 133 -3.46 -3.18 -16.80
N GLY A 134 -2.23 -2.66 -16.78
CA GLY A 134 -1.20 -3.12 -15.86
C GLY A 134 -1.55 -2.86 -14.39
N ALA A 135 -2.22 -1.75 -14.08
CA ALA A 135 -2.72 -1.47 -12.74
C ALA A 135 -3.79 -2.51 -12.31
N ALA A 136 -4.77 -2.78 -13.19
CA ALA A 136 -5.81 -3.78 -12.94
C ALA A 136 -5.23 -5.19 -12.76
N ARG A 137 -4.35 -5.61 -13.66
CA ARG A 137 -3.73 -6.94 -13.62
C ARG A 137 -2.83 -7.14 -12.41
N SER A 138 -2.10 -6.08 -11.98
CA SER A 138 -1.26 -6.12 -10.79
C SER A 138 -2.08 -6.15 -9.50
N LEU A 139 -3.18 -5.40 -9.43
CA LEU A 139 -4.11 -5.50 -8.30
C LEU A 139 -4.73 -6.90 -8.21
N HIS A 140 -5.09 -7.49 -9.34
CA HIS A 140 -5.61 -8.86 -9.40
C HIS A 140 -4.58 -9.88 -8.86
N ALA A 141 -3.30 -9.76 -9.25
CA ALA A 141 -2.22 -10.56 -8.67
C ALA A 141 -2.15 -10.42 -7.14
N ARG A 142 -2.30 -9.19 -6.60
CA ARG A 142 -2.35 -8.95 -5.15
C ARG A 142 -3.54 -9.62 -4.46
N THR A 143 -4.71 -9.62 -5.09
CA THR A 143 -5.89 -10.30 -4.52
C THR A 143 -5.69 -11.82 -4.48
N TYR A 144 -5.07 -12.41 -5.50
CA TYR A 144 -4.69 -13.82 -5.50
C TYR A 144 -3.60 -14.13 -4.46
N MET A 145 -2.63 -13.23 -4.27
CA MET A 145 -1.61 -13.33 -3.23
C MET A 145 -2.23 -13.48 -1.83
N MET A 146 -3.24 -12.65 -1.51
CA MET A 146 -3.93 -12.71 -0.21
C MET A 146 -4.69 -14.01 0.04
N ARG A 147 -5.09 -14.71 -1.03
CA ARG A 147 -5.78 -16.01 -0.98
C ARG A 147 -4.85 -17.19 -1.10
N ASN A 148 -3.53 -16.98 -1.25
CA ASN A 148 -2.53 -18.01 -1.57
C ASN A 148 -2.89 -18.80 -2.83
N ASP A 149 -3.58 -18.16 -3.79
CA ASP A 149 -3.87 -18.74 -5.10
C ASP A 149 -2.65 -18.60 -6.03
N TRP A 150 -1.69 -19.47 -5.81
CA TRP A 150 -0.39 -19.44 -6.51
C TRP A 150 -0.50 -19.56 -8.02
N ASN A 151 -1.51 -20.28 -8.54
CA ASN A 151 -1.70 -20.44 -9.97
C ASN A 151 -2.13 -19.14 -10.64
N ASN A 152 -3.17 -18.52 -10.13
CA ASN A 152 -3.68 -17.28 -10.68
C ASN A 152 -2.73 -16.10 -10.39
N MET A 153 -2.09 -16.07 -9.21
CA MET A 153 -1.05 -15.08 -8.88
C MET A 153 0.13 -15.15 -9.85
N TYR A 154 0.62 -16.36 -10.16
CA TYR A 154 1.69 -16.56 -11.13
C TYR A 154 1.28 -16.08 -12.51
N THR A 155 0.10 -16.47 -12.99
CA THR A 155 -0.40 -16.02 -14.31
C THR A 155 -0.50 -14.50 -14.36
N ALA A 156 -1.16 -13.88 -13.37
CA ALA A 156 -1.37 -12.43 -13.37
C ALA A 156 -0.06 -11.63 -13.27
N SER A 157 0.86 -12.02 -12.39
CA SER A 157 2.15 -11.33 -12.26
C SER A 157 3.03 -11.51 -13.49
N THR A 158 3.11 -12.74 -14.05
CA THR A 158 3.91 -13.00 -15.25
C THR A 158 3.35 -12.35 -16.50
N ASP A 159 2.02 -12.15 -16.61
CA ASP A 159 1.44 -11.38 -17.70
C ASP A 159 1.95 -9.93 -17.70
N VAL A 160 1.97 -9.28 -16.53
CA VAL A 160 2.51 -7.92 -16.39
C VAL A 160 4.01 -7.88 -16.71
N ILE A 161 4.78 -8.84 -16.22
CA ILE A 161 6.22 -8.92 -16.44
C ILE A 161 6.54 -9.13 -17.94
N LYS A 162 5.88 -10.08 -18.58
CA LYS A 162 6.09 -10.41 -20.00
C LYS A 162 5.64 -9.32 -20.96
N LYS A 163 4.69 -8.47 -20.53
CA LYS A 163 4.23 -7.32 -21.32
C LYS A 163 5.34 -6.31 -21.58
N GLY A 164 6.33 -6.20 -20.65
CA GLY A 164 7.50 -5.35 -20.83
C GLY A 164 7.24 -3.84 -20.79
N LEU A 165 6.10 -3.42 -20.24
CA LEU A 165 5.72 -2.01 -20.09
C LEU A 165 6.44 -1.30 -18.96
N TYR A 166 6.91 -2.05 -17.97
CA TYR A 166 7.52 -1.52 -16.75
C TYR A 166 8.98 -1.96 -16.63
N ASN A 167 9.77 -1.23 -15.84
CA ASN A 167 11.18 -1.53 -15.61
C ASN A 167 11.67 -1.05 -14.25
N LEU A 168 12.90 -1.42 -13.88
CA LEU A 168 13.57 -1.02 -12.63
C LEU A 168 14.76 -0.07 -12.88
N LYS A 169 14.73 0.76 -13.92
CA LYS A 169 15.85 1.65 -14.27
C LYS A 169 16.01 2.82 -13.30
N THR A 170 14.93 3.28 -12.69
CA THR A 170 14.99 4.35 -11.69
C THR A 170 15.70 3.83 -10.45
N PRO A 171 16.77 4.48 -9.97
CA PRO A 171 17.45 4.12 -8.74
C PRO A 171 16.48 4.16 -7.54
N TYR A 172 16.72 3.25 -6.59
CA TYR A 172 15.78 3.11 -5.45
C TYR A 172 15.62 4.39 -4.63
N ASN A 173 16.70 5.14 -4.43
CA ASN A 173 16.70 6.40 -3.68
C ASN A 173 15.93 7.53 -4.36
N GLU A 174 15.64 7.41 -5.66
CA GLU A 174 14.90 8.41 -6.44
C GLU A 174 13.40 8.12 -6.53
N ILE A 175 12.98 6.85 -6.34
CA ILE A 175 11.58 6.43 -6.53
C ILE A 175 10.59 7.27 -5.72
N PHE A 176 10.96 7.67 -4.51
CA PHE A 176 10.07 8.35 -3.56
C PHE A 176 10.31 9.87 -3.48
N THR A 177 11.06 10.42 -4.42
CA THR A 177 11.21 11.87 -4.59
C THR A 177 10.17 12.40 -5.56
N ASP A 178 10.04 13.72 -5.65
CA ASP A 178 9.15 14.39 -6.61
C ASP A 178 9.56 14.05 -8.06
N ASP A 179 10.85 14.03 -8.37
CA ASP A 179 11.38 13.65 -9.70
C ASP A 179 11.16 12.16 -10.01
N GLY A 180 10.95 11.34 -9.00
CA GLY A 180 10.67 9.91 -9.13
C GLY A 180 9.20 9.57 -9.38
N GLU A 181 8.30 10.54 -9.44
CA GLU A 181 6.90 10.31 -9.71
C GLU A 181 6.66 9.78 -11.12
N ASN A 182 5.69 8.87 -11.26
CA ASN A 182 5.33 8.26 -12.55
C ASN A 182 6.52 7.68 -13.33
N ASN A 183 7.54 7.17 -12.60
CA ASN A 183 8.73 6.57 -13.22
C ASN A 183 8.39 5.23 -13.91
N GLY A 184 9.37 4.66 -14.64
CA GLY A 184 9.19 3.40 -15.38
C GLY A 184 8.85 2.16 -14.54
N GLY A 185 9.01 2.23 -13.21
CA GLY A 185 8.60 1.19 -12.26
C GLY A 185 7.28 1.47 -11.58
N SER A 186 6.64 2.60 -11.85
CA SER A 186 5.34 2.97 -11.31
C SER A 186 4.22 2.32 -12.12
N ILE A 187 3.36 1.57 -11.45
CA ILE A 187 2.19 0.92 -12.08
C ILE A 187 0.92 1.67 -11.72
N PHE A 188 0.79 2.07 -10.46
CA PHE A 188 -0.34 2.87 -10.00
C PHE A 188 0.10 3.82 -8.89
N GLU A 189 -0.05 5.11 -9.13
CA GLU A 189 0.14 6.17 -8.16
C GLU A 189 -1.15 6.96 -7.96
N LEU A 190 -1.48 7.29 -6.73
CA LEU A 190 -2.46 8.33 -6.45
C LEU A 190 -1.81 9.67 -6.76
N GLN A 191 -2.33 10.34 -7.78
CA GLN A 191 -1.80 11.63 -8.25
C GLN A 191 -2.19 12.73 -7.28
N CYS A 192 -1.20 13.47 -6.80
CA CYS A 192 -1.35 14.62 -5.93
C CYS A 192 -0.70 15.85 -6.59
N THR A 193 -1.09 17.03 -6.20
CA THR A 193 -0.49 18.25 -6.72
C THR A 193 -0.58 19.39 -5.70
N ALA A 194 0.34 20.36 -5.82
CA ALA A 194 0.24 21.65 -5.17
C ALA A 194 0.48 22.72 -6.21
N THR A 195 -0.20 23.84 -6.08
CA THR A 195 0.08 25.05 -6.84
C THR A 195 0.10 26.24 -5.91
N ALA A 196 0.99 27.22 -6.18
CA ALA A 196 1.07 28.46 -5.41
C ALA A 196 -0.24 29.29 -5.46
N ALA A 197 -1.12 29.00 -6.41
CA ALA A 197 -2.42 29.67 -6.55
C ALA A 197 -3.50 29.11 -5.62
N LEU A 198 -3.29 27.94 -5.01
CA LEU A 198 -4.25 27.31 -4.12
C LEU A 198 -4.01 27.74 -2.67
N PRO A 199 -5.06 28.15 -1.94
CA PRO A 199 -4.92 28.43 -0.51
C PRO A 199 -4.34 27.20 0.21
N GLN A 200 -3.46 27.42 1.20
CA GLN A 200 -2.88 26.33 2.02
C GLN A 200 -3.93 25.43 2.70
N SER A 201 -5.17 25.89 2.80
CA SER A 201 -6.31 25.12 3.30
C SER A 201 -6.95 24.19 2.26
N THR A 202 -6.57 24.29 0.98
CA THR A 202 -7.14 23.48 -0.10
C THR A 202 -6.20 22.31 -0.36
N VAL A 203 -6.52 21.17 0.22
CA VAL A 203 -5.77 19.92 0.01
C VAL A 203 -6.22 19.30 -1.31
N ILE A 204 -5.39 19.42 -2.35
CA ILE A 204 -5.52 18.65 -3.61
C ILE A 204 -4.46 17.55 -3.57
N GLY A 205 -4.54 16.69 -2.60
CA GLY A 205 -3.53 15.67 -2.41
C GLY A 205 -3.84 14.81 -1.22
N SER A 206 -2.83 14.24 -0.62
CA SER A 206 -2.99 13.34 0.50
C SER A 206 -2.25 13.80 1.74
N GLN A 207 -2.74 13.38 2.89
CA GLN A 207 -2.04 13.56 4.16
C GLN A 207 -0.92 12.54 4.39
N PHE A 208 -0.54 11.76 3.39
CA PHE A 208 0.46 10.68 3.51
C PHE A 208 1.77 11.16 4.16
N CYS A 209 2.33 12.27 3.65
CA CYS A 209 3.57 12.83 4.19
C CYS A 209 3.36 13.48 5.56
N GLU A 210 2.23 14.15 5.81
CA GLU A 210 1.93 14.77 7.11
C GLU A 210 1.76 13.72 8.21
N VAL A 211 0.99 12.67 7.95
CA VAL A 211 0.73 11.61 8.95
C VAL A 211 2.03 10.94 9.38
N GLN A 212 2.95 10.69 8.45
CA GLN A 212 4.21 10.00 8.69
C GLN A 212 5.41 10.92 8.86
N GLY A 213 5.21 12.22 8.63
CA GLY A 213 6.26 13.24 8.73
C GLY A 213 6.84 13.33 10.13
N VAL A 214 8.08 13.81 10.18
CA VAL A 214 8.80 13.96 11.45
C VAL A 214 8.02 14.84 12.40
N ARG A 215 7.81 14.36 13.62
CA ARG A 215 7.26 15.14 14.72
C ARG A 215 8.41 15.72 15.54
N GLY A 216 8.71 16.97 15.28
CA GLY A 216 9.82 17.68 15.91
C GLY A 216 9.50 19.17 16.13
N ALA A 217 10.52 20.01 16.05
CA ALA A 217 10.41 21.44 16.17
C ALA A 217 11.20 22.16 15.07
N GLY A 218 10.84 23.39 14.73
CA GLY A 218 11.50 24.19 13.70
C GLY A 218 11.42 23.53 12.33
N GLN A 219 12.56 23.32 11.67
CA GLN A 219 12.62 22.67 10.36
C GLN A 219 12.13 21.20 10.36
N TRP A 220 12.03 20.59 11.52
CA TRP A 220 11.58 19.21 11.70
C TRP A 220 10.12 19.10 12.21
N ASP A 221 9.37 20.18 12.22
CA ASP A 221 7.91 20.16 12.43
C ASP A 221 7.21 19.84 11.10
N LEU A 222 7.27 18.57 10.68
CA LEU A 222 6.81 18.13 9.37
C LEU A 222 5.52 17.32 9.42
N GLY A 223 5.13 16.83 10.59
CA GLY A 223 3.92 16.01 10.67
C GLY A 223 3.66 15.41 12.05
N TRP A 224 2.83 14.36 12.04
CA TRP A 224 2.31 13.76 13.28
C TRP A 224 3.22 12.69 13.87
N GLY A 225 4.19 12.17 13.12
CA GLY A 225 5.11 11.13 13.55
C GLY A 225 4.45 9.76 13.70
N TRP A 226 3.40 9.49 12.96
CA TRP A 226 2.80 8.16 12.93
C TRP A 226 3.59 7.23 12.02
N HIS A 227 3.43 5.93 12.20
CA HIS A 227 4.06 4.91 11.36
C HIS A 227 5.60 5.03 11.30
N MET A 228 6.22 5.36 12.43
CA MET A 228 7.67 5.38 12.55
C MET A 228 8.24 3.97 12.37
N ALA A 229 9.41 3.89 11.73
CA ALA A 229 10.10 2.62 11.61
C ALA A 229 10.69 2.17 12.97
N THR A 230 10.67 0.87 13.19
CA THR A 230 11.25 0.26 14.39
C THR A 230 12.70 -0.12 14.17
N GLU A 231 13.47 -0.26 15.28
CA GLU A 231 14.80 -0.88 15.27
C GLU A 231 14.76 -2.27 14.57
N TYR A 232 13.68 -3.01 14.75
CA TYR A 232 13.49 -4.32 14.14
C TYR A 232 13.43 -4.25 12.60
N MET A 233 12.91 -3.14 12.04
CA MET A 233 12.98 -2.86 10.60
C MET A 233 14.38 -2.45 10.17
N ALA A 234 15.04 -1.59 10.95
CA ALA A 234 16.39 -1.11 10.64
C ALA A 234 17.42 -2.27 10.61
N GLN A 235 17.25 -3.28 11.47
CA GLN A 235 18.09 -4.49 11.52
C GLN A 235 17.76 -5.50 10.42
N ALA A 236 16.66 -5.35 9.69
CA ALA A 236 16.31 -6.28 8.62
C ALA A 236 17.19 -6.12 7.36
N TYR A 237 17.80 -4.96 7.17
CA TYR A 237 18.66 -4.71 6.03
C TYR A 237 19.99 -5.44 6.16
N GLU A 238 20.41 -6.11 5.07
CA GLU A 238 21.74 -6.72 4.97
C GLU A 238 22.84 -5.64 5.07
N GLN A 239 24.02 -6.04 5.49
CA GLN A 239 25.14 -5.11 5.59
C GLN A 239 25.43 -4.44 4.26
N GLY A 240 25.41 -3.13 4.21
CA GLY A 240 25.66 -2.33 3.03
C GLY A 240 24.48 -2.20 2.07
N ASP A 241 23.29 -2.71 2.40
CA ASP A 241 22.07 -2.53 1.58
C ASP A 241 21.72 -1.02 1.50
N PRO A 242 21.84 -0.39 0.32
CA PRO A 242 21.60 1.04 0.18
C PRO A 242 20.13 1.44 0.42
N ARG A 243 19.21 0.48 0.35
CA ARG A 243 17.79 0.74 0.59
C ARG A 243 17.51 1.15 2.03
N LYS A 244 18.35 0.74 2.99
CA LYS A 244 18.23 1.18 4.38
C LYS A 244 18.19 2.70 4.46
N ASN A 245 19.19 3.36 3.88
CA ASN A 245 19.31 4.82 3.90
C ASN A 245 18.31 5.55 3.00
N SER A 246 17.64 4.84 2.09
CA SER A 246 16.60 5.38 1.23
C SER A 246 15.18 5.20 1.81
N THR A 247 15.03 4.30 2.77
CA THR A 247 13.74 4.00 3.43
C THR A 247 13.64 4.66 4.80
N LEU A 248 14.75 4.72 5.53
CA LEU A 248 14.79 5.21 6.90
C LEU A 248 15.48 6.57 6.97
N LEU A 249 14.82 7.53 7.60
CA LEU A 249 15.40 8.81 7.97
C LEU A 249 15.89 8.73 9.40
N TYR A 250 17.18 8.99 9.60
CA TYR A 250 17.86 8.87 10.89
C TYR A 250 18.14 10.24 11.49
N PHE A 251 18.21 10.29 12.83
CA PHE A 251 18.57 11.48 13.55
C PHE A 251 19.62 11.20 14.61
N ARG A 252 20.53 12.16 14.79
CA ARG A 252 21.26 12.32 16.05
C ARG A 252 20.39 13.13 17.00
N HIS A 253 20.28 12.70 18.25
CA HIS A 253 19.50 13.42 19.26
C HIS A 253 20.28 14.59 19.85
N SER A 254 21.60 14.58 19.76
CA SER A 254 22.51 15.64 20.19
C SER A 254 23.80 15.68 19.38
N ASP A 255 24.53 16.80 19.46
CA ASP A 255 25.85 16.92 18.81
C ASP A 255 26.91 16.01 19.46
N SER A 256 26.66 15.49 20.64
CA SER A 256 27.54 14.53 21.33
C SER A 256 27.33 13.07 20.89
N ASP A 257 26.25 12.78 20.15
CA ASP A 257 26.01 11.43 19.65
C ASP A 257 27.08 11.02 18.61
N PRO A 258 27.49 9.76 18.58
CA PRO A 258 28.44 9.29 17.58
C PRO A 258 27.93 9.55 16.17
N ILE A 259 28.81 10.02 15.30
CA ILE A 259 28.52 10.15 13.87
C ILE A 259 28.65 8.75 13.24
N THR A 260 27.59 8.28 12.61
CA THR A 260 27.57 7.03 11.84
C THR A 260 27.12 7.34 10.41
N PRO A 261 27.40 6.47 9.44
CA PRO A 261 26.92 6.67 8.06
C PRO A 261 25.40 6.83 7.99
N GLU A 262 24.67 6.20 8.91
CA GLU A 262 23.23 6.26 8.96
C GLU A 262 22.72 7.62 9.46
N ASN A 263 23.28 8.15 10.55
CA ASN A 263 22.81 9.39 11.15
C ASN A 263 23.42 10.67 10.57
N THR A 264 24.16 10.56 9.50
CA THR A 264 24.62 11.68 8.66
C THR A 264 23.85 11.78 7.34
N ASN A 265 22.77 10.99 7.20
CA ASN A 265 21.97 10.96 6.00
C ASN A 265 21.09 12.22 5.89
N GLU A 266 21.60 13.23 5.23
CA GLU A 266 20.98 14.52 4.95
C GLU A 266 20.37 14.48 3.54
N PRO A 267 19.06 14.19 3.37
CA PRO A 267 18.47 14.00 2.04
C PRO A 267 18.64 15.20 1.11
N TYR A 268 18.56 16.41 1.68
CA TYR A 268 18.62 17.67 0.95
C TYR A 268 19.59 18.65 1.62
N GLY A 269 20.58 18.17 2.39
CA GLY A 269 21.57 18.98 3.07
C GLY A 269 21.11 19.62 4.40
N GLU A 270 20.01 19.14 4.98
CA GLU A 270 19.63 19.57 6.32
C GLU A 270 20.47 18.88 7.39
N SER A 271 20.63 19.57 8.54
CA SER A 271 21.30 18.96 9.67
C SER A 271 20.54 17.73 10.18
N PRO A 272 21.22 16.59 10.34
CA PRO A 272 20.59 15.37 10.88
C PRO A 272 20.36 15.43 12.39
N VAL A 273 20.74 16.51 13.06
CA VAL A 273 20.46 16.70 14.49
C VAL A 273 19.05 17.20 14.67
N SER A 274 18.24 16.44 15.36
CA SER A 274 16.84 16.79 15.63
C SER A 274 16.42 16.46 17.07
N PRO A 275 15.63 17.35 17.69
CA PRO A 275 14.95 17.03 18.93
C PRO A 275 13.74 16.12 18.74
N ALA A 276 13.52 15.59 17.53
CA ALA A 276 12.38 14.74 17.22
C ALA A 276 12.34 13.49 18.11
N MET A 277 11.13 13.04 18.40
CA MET A 277 10.91 11.78 19.10
C MET A 277 11.11 10.59 18.15
N GLY A 278 11.85 9.57 18.62
CA GLY A 278 12.14 8.36 17.85
C GLY A 278 13.44 8.42 17.05
N ALA A 279 13.97 7.23 16.73
CA ALA A 279 15.24 7.08 16.05
C ALA A 279 15.12 7.02 14.53
N TYR A 280 13.96 6.56 14.01
CA TYR A 280 13.75 6.31 12.58
C TYR A 280 12.39 6.81 12.13
N PHE A 281 12.36 7.60 11.06
CA PHE A 281 11.15 8.03 10.39
C PHE A 281 11.07 7.48 8.97
N ASN A 282 9.89 7.56 8.38
CA ASN A 282 9.70 7.11 7.00
C ASN A 282 10.31 8.12 6.02
N LYS A 283 11.45 7.77 5.41
CA LYS A 283 12.08 8.62 4.39
C LYS A 283 11.33 8.63 3.06
N LYS A 284 10.51 7.60 2.78
CA LYS A 284 9.63 7.57 1.60
C LYS A 284 8.50 8.60 1.66
N ALA A 285 8.25 9.15 2.85
CA ALA A 285 7.31 10.25 3.08
C ALA A 285 8.00 11.58 3.36
N TYR A 286 9.32 11.67 3.18
CA TYR A 286 10.11 12.87 3.40
C TYR A 286 10.18 13.71 2.13
N THR A 287 10.00 15.02 2.26
CA THR A 287 9.82 15.94 1.13
C THR A 287 10.95 16.95 1.03
N ASP A 288 11.14 17.53 -0.16
CA ASP A 288 12.14 18.57 -0.42
C ASP A 288 11.84 19.85 0.39
N PRO A 289 12.81 20.35 1.22
CA PRO A 289 12.65 21.60 1.96
C PRO A 289 12.41 22.83 1.09
N ALA A 290 12.88 22.84 -0.14
CA ALA A 290 12.64 23.96 -1.07
C ALA A 290 11.16 24.02 -1.45
N LEU A 291 10.57 22.88 -1.80
CA LEU A 291 9.14 22.77 -2.12
C LEU A 291 8.25 23.04 -0.89
N ARG A 292 8.70 22.63 0.30
CA ARG A 292 7.98 22.97 1.55
C ARG A 292 7.88 24.47 1.80
N LYS A 293 8.89 25.26 1.43
CA LYS A 293 8.84 26.73 1.54
C LYS A 293 7.87 27.35 0.54
N GLU A 294 7.76 26.76 -0.64
CA GLU A 294 6.90 27.26 -1.69
C GLU A 294 5.42 26.89 -1.45
N TYR A 295 5.14 25.67 -1.05
CA TYR A 295 3.77 25.13 -0.95
C TYR A 295 3.29 25.02 0.50
N THR A 296 3.79 24.03 1.23
CA THR A 296 3.45 23.75 2.64
C THR A 296 4.43 22.74 3.23
N ASN A 297 4.72 22.82 4.52
CA ASN A 297 5.56 21.83 5.20
C ASN A 297 4.91 20.43 5.34
N LYS A 298 3.67 20.25 4.89
CA LYS A 298 2.90 18.99 5.05
C LYS A 298 3.05 17.99 3.91
N GLY A 299 3.64 18.38 2.77
CA GLY A 299 3.91 17.46 1.66
C GLY A 299 2.67 16.90 0.95
N PHE A 300 1.57 17.63 0.92
CA PHE A 300 0.30 17.17 0.33
C PHE A 300 0.38 16.87 -1.17
N TRP A 301 1.36 17.42 -1.87
CA TRP A 301 1.54 17.28 -3.32
C TRP A 301 2.20 15.97 -3.74
N VAL A 302 2.81 15.23 -2.80
CA VAL A 302 3.57 14.03 -3.12
C VAL A 302 2.63 12.89 -3.50
N ASN A 303 2.86 12.29 -4.66
CA ASN A 303 2.13 11.10 -5.12
C ASN A 303 2.32 9.93 -4.17
N ILE A 304 1.28 9.12 -3.98
CA ILE A 304 1.39 7.85 -3.24
C ILE A 304 1.59 6.70 -4.24
N ARG A 305 2.73 6.00 -4.13
CA ARG A 305 3.04 4.82 -4.93
C ARG A 305 2.27 3.62 -4.38
N LEU A 306 1.14 3.27 -5.01
CA LEU A 306 0.25 2.20 -4.53
C LEU A 306 0.65 0.82 -5.07
N ILE A 307 1.10 0.75 -6.32
CA ILE A 307 1.58 -0.50 -6.94
C ILE A 307 2.85 -0.19 -7.72
N ARG A 308 3.93 -0.89 -7.38
CA ARG A 308 5.22 -0.77 -8.06
C ARG A 308 5.61 -2.08 -8.75
N TYR A 309 6.36 -1.98 -9.83
CA TYR A 309 6.82 -3.15 -10.59
C TYR A 309 7.69 -4.11 -9.77
N ALA A 310 8.45 -3.60 -8.78
CA ALA A 310 9.19 -4.44 -7.85
C ALA A 310 8.26 -5.38 -7.04
N ASP A 311 7.08 -4.92 -6.63
CA ASP A 311 6.10 -5.79 -5.96
C ASP A 311 5.58 -6.88 -6.90
N VAL A 312 5.31 -6.55 -8.17
CA VAL A 312 4.88 -7.54 -9.17
C VAL A 312 5.96 -8.60 -9.42
N LEU A 313 7.23 -8.20 -9.49
CA LEU A 313 8.35 -9.14 -9.59
C LEU A 313 8.43 -10.06 -8.37
N LEU A 314 8.22 -9.53 -7.17
CA LEU A 314 8.24 -10.31 -5.93
C LEU A 314 7.01 -11.22 -5.80
N MET A 315 5.84 -10.80 -6.30
CA MET A 315 4.68 -11.68 -6.46
C MET A 315 4.98 -12.81 -7.46
N GLY A 316 5.59 -12.50 -8.59
CA GLY A 316 6.05 -13.48 -9.57
C GLY A 316 7.04 -14.47 -8.96
N ALA A 317 8.02 -13.98 -8.20
CA ALA A 317 9.02 -14.82 -7.52
C ALA A 317 8.36 -15.76 -6.50
N GLU A 318 7.48 -15.25 -5.64
CA GLU A 318 6.80 -16.03 -4.62
C GLU A 318 5.93 -17.13 -5.25
N SER A 319 5.07 -16.76 -6.22
CA SER A 319 4.20 -17.73 -6.89
C SER A 319 4.98 -18.77 -7.69
N ALA A 320 6.05 -18.40 -8.38
CA ALA A 320 6.92 -19.35 -9.09
C ALA A 320 7.57 -20.33 -8.12
N ASN A 321 8.07 -19.87 -6.96
CA ASN A 321 8.62 -20.73 -5.92
C ASN A 321 7.58 -21.71 -5.40
N GLU A 322 6.38 -21.25 -5.06
CA GLU A 322 5.32 -22.13 -4.53
C GLU A 322 4.81 -23.13 -5.57
N LYS A 323 4.97 -22.85 -6.84
CA LYS A 323 4.67 -23.77 -7.96
C LYS A 323 5.82 -24.73 -8.29
N GLY A 324 6.96 -24.65 -7.60
CA GLY A 324 8.13 -25.49 -7.88
C GLY A 324 8.89 -25.09 -9.15
N ILE A 325 8.91 -23.81 -9.49
CA ILE A 325 9.63 -23.23 -10.63
C ILE A 325 10.78 -22.31 -10.11
N PRO A 326 11.79 -22.88 -9.40
CA PRO A 326 12.78 -22.06 -8.70
C PRO A 326 13.64 -21.19 -9.63
N GLY A 327 13.85 -21.59 -10.89
CA GLY A 327 14.61 -20.80 -11.86
C GLY A 327 13.98 -19.43 -12.12
N GLU A 328 12.68 -19.39 -12.42
CA GLU A 328 11.97 -18.12 -12.62
C GLU A 328 11.87 -17.32 -11.32
N ALA A 329 11.63 -18.00 -10.18
CA ALA A 329 11.60 -17.35 -8.87
C ALA A 329 12.89 -16.60 -8.56
N ILE A 330 14.04 -17.23 -8.80
CA ILE A 330 15.37 -16.63 -8.63
C ILE A 330 15.58 -15.46 -9.61
N ASP A 331 15.15 -15.60 -10.87
CA ASP A 331 15.33 -14.55 -11.87
C ASP A 331 14.50 -13.29 -11.57
N TYR A 332 13.28 -13.45 -11.08
CA TYR A 332 12.45 -12.30 -10.65
C TYR A 332 13.00 -11.66 -9.38
N LEU A 333 13.39 -12.45 -8.39
CA LEU A 333 14.02 -11.98 -7.17
C LEU A 333 15.31 -11.20 -7.46
N GLU A 334 16.16 -11.74 -8.35
CA GLU A 334 17.44 -11.13 -8.71
C GLU A 334 17.26 -9.78 -9.40
N GLN A 335 16.23 -9.56 -10.19
CA GLN A 335 15.98 -8.24 -10.78
C GLN A 335 15.85 -7.15 -9.72
N VAL A 336 15.14 -7.44 -8.61
CA VAL A 336 14.97 -6.50 -7.50
C VAL A 336 16.28 -6.31 -6.75
N ARG A 337 16.98 -7.40 -6.40
CA ARG A 337 18.26 -7.36 -5.68
C ARG A 337 19.37 -6.67 -6.51
N ALA A 338 19.42 -6.96 -7.80
CA ALA A 338 20.42 -6.36 -8.71
C ALA A 338 20.25 -4.84 -8.83
N ARG A 339 19.00 -4.34 -8.88
CA ARG A 339 18.74 -2.90 -8.86
C ARG A 339 19.26 -2.27 -7.56
N ALA A 340 19.00 -2.89 -6.41
CA ALA A 340 19.45 -2.41 -5.11
C ALA A 340 20.98 -2.47 -4.97
N ARG A 341 21.60 -3.55 -5.46
CA ARG A 341 23.06 -3.76 -5.48
C ARG A 341 23.77 -2.72 -6.36
N GLY A 342 23.17 -2.34 -7.46
CA GLY A 342 23.81 -1.48 -8.47
C GLY A 342 25.11 -2.11 -8.98
N THR A 343 26.19 -1.32 -8.99
CA THR A 343 27.52 -1.75 -9.44
C THR A 343 28.39 -2.36 -8.35
N ASN A 344 27.93 -2.38 -7.09
CA ASN A 344 28.72 -2.89 -5.97
C ASN A 344 28.51 -4.40 -5.77
N SER A 345 29.33 -5.22 -6.41
CA SER A 345 29.23 -6.69 -6.33
C SER A 345 29.52 -7.29 -4.93
N ASN A 346 29.98 -6.49 -3.96
CA ASN A 346 30.32 -6.96 -2.62
C ASN A 346 29.12 -7.01 -1.66
N ILE A 347 27.97 -6.50 -2.08
CA ILE A 347 26.74 -6.46 -1.27
C ILE A 347 25.64 -7.25 -1.96
N LEU A 348 24.62 -7.66 -1.21
CA LEU A 348 23.40 -8.30 -1.72
C LEU A 348 23.69 -9.40 -2.74
N PRO A 349 24.44 -10.46 -2.41
CA PRO A 349 24.78 -11.51 -3.35
C PRO A 349 23.53 -12.14 -3.98
N LYS A 350 23.66 -12.62 -5.23
CA LYS A 350 22.57 -13.33 -5.90
C LYS A 350 22.16 -14.56 -5.07
N VAL A 351 20.87 -14.74 -4.85
CA VAL A 351 20.30 -15.97 -4.28
C VAL A 351 20.40 -17.08 -5.31
N THR A 352 20.95 -18.21 -4.91
CA THR A 352 21.21 -19.35 -5.84
C THR A 352 20.56 -20.65 -5.39
N THR A 353 20.00 -20.69 -4.17
CA THR A 353 19.32 -21.90 -3.67
C THR A 353 18.08 -22.20 -4.49
N THR A 354 17.87 -23.49 -4.76
CA THR A 354 16.65 -24.02 -5.38
C THR A 354 15.77 -24.79 -4.38
N ASP A 355 16.19 -24.83 -3.10
CA ASP A 355 15.34 -25.34 -2.03
C ASP A 355 14.16 -24.39 -1.84
N GLN A 356 12.94 -24.93 -1.89
CA GLN A 356 11.71 -24.13 -1.84
C GLN A 356 11.58 -23.36 -0.54
N GLY A 357 12.00 -23.94 0.60
CA GLY A 357 11.90 -23.31 1.91
C GLY A 357 12.89 -22.16 2.05
N GLU A 358 14.16 -22.36 1.70
CA GLU A 358 15.20 -21.34 1.73
C GLU A 358 14.88 -20.19 0.76
N LEU A 359 14.40 -20.51 -0.45
CA LEU A 359 14.02 -19.52 -1.44
C LEU A 359 12.79 -18.71 -0.99
N ARG A 360 11.81 -19.37 -0.33
CA ARG A 360 10.66 -18.68 0.29
C ARG A 360 11.12 -17.63 1.30
N GLU A 361 12.04 -17.99 2.19
CA GLU A 361 12.54 -17.04 3.19
C GLU A 361 13.34 -15.89 2.55
N ALA A 362 14.11 -16.16 1.50
CA ALA A 362 14.81 -15.12 0.74
C ALA A 362 13.81 -14.14 0.07
N ILE A 363 12.74 -14.64 -0.54
CA ILE A 363 11.70 -13.81 -1.15
C ILE A 363 10.95 -12.99 -0.09
N ARG A 364 10.59 -13.59 1.04
CA ARG A 364 9.94 -12.90 2.17
C ARG A 364 10.81 -11.80 2.76
N HIS A 365 12.11 -12.07 2.88
CA HIS A 365 13.07 -11.07 3.31
C HIS A 365 13.15 -9.91 2.31
N GLU A 366 13.27 -10.21 1.02
CA GLU A 366 13.35 -9.19 -0.02
C GLU A 366 12.08 -8.32 -0.06
N ARG A 367 10.89 -8.92 0.05
CA ARG A 367 9.62 -8.17 0.19
C ARG A 367 9.66 -7.20 1.37
N ARG A 368 10.19 -7.65 2.52
CA ARG A 368 10.28 -6.83 3.74
C ARG A 368 11.15 -5.60 3.52
N VAL A 369 12.35 -5.74 2.93
CA VAL A 369 13.31 -4.64 2.78
C VAL A 369 12.99 -3.74 1.58
N GLU A 370 12.44 -4.29 0.51
CA GLU A 370 12.04 -3.56 -0.69
C GLU A 370 10.78 -2.71 -0.46
N LEU A 371 9.75 -3.31 0.17
CA LEU A 371 8.43 -2.71 0.36
C LEU A 371 8.24 -2.13 1.77
N GLY A 372 9.33 -2.00 2.54
CA GLY A 372 9.28 -1.44 3.89
C GLY A 372 8.60 -0.07 3.91
N LEU A 373 7.68 0.14 4.85
CA LEU A 373 6.89 1.36 5.03
C LEU A 373 5.91 1.70 3.89
N GLU A 374 5.54 0.71 3.06
CA GLU A 374 4.55 0.81 1.98
C GLU A 374 3.22 0.09 2.30
N PHE A 375 2.89 -0.10 3.58
CA PHE A 375 1.59 -0.56 4.16
C PHE A 375 1.24 -2.05 4.09
N ASP A 376 1.91 -2.90 3.32
CA ASP A 376 1.46 -4.29 3.12
C ASP A 376 2.06 -5.31 4.11
N ARG A 377 3.05 -4.92 4.93
CA ARG A 377 3.77 -5.86 5.83
C ARG A 377 2.87 -6.65 6.76
N PHE A 378 1.87 -6.02 7.37
CA PHE A 378 0.96 -6.72 8.28
C PHE A 378 0.19 -7.83 7.56
N TYR A 379 -0.32 -7.54 6.38
CA TYR A 379 -1.05 -8.52 5.57
C TYR A 379 -0.15 -9.66 5.08
N ASP A 380 1.13 -9.39 4.77
CA ASP A 380 2.12 -10.43 4.48
C ASP A 380 2.30 -11.37 5.68
N LEU A 381 2.45 -10.84 6.90
CA LEU A 381 2.60 -11.65 8.11
C LEU A 381 1.36 -12.51 8.39
N VAL A 382 0.16 -11.96 8.17
CA VAL A 382 -1.12 -12.66 8.36
C VAL A 382 -1.26 -13.79 7.35
N ARG A 383 -1.09 -13.54 6.04
CA ARG A 383 -1.24 -14.57 5.01
C ARG A 383 -0.17 -15.67 5.06
N TRP A 384 1.01 -15.36 5.61
CA TRP A 384 2.06 -16.36 5.87
C TRP A 384 1.84 -17.14 7.17
N GLY A 385 0.87 -16.77 7.99
CA GLY A 385 0.56 -17.43 9.26
C GLY A 385 1.60 -17.21 10.37
N ILE A 386 2.43 -16.17 10.26
CA ILE A 386 3.53 -15.89 11.19
C ILE A 386 3.34 -14.56 11.96
N ALA A 387 2.18 -13.93 11.84
CA ALA A 387 1.95 -12.60 12.44
C ALA A 387 2.20 -12.60 13.94
N LYS A 388 1.67 -13.56 14.69
CA LYS A 388 1.81 -13.64 16.15
C LYS A 388 3.27 -13.77 16.59
N GLU A 389 3.99 -14.71 15.97
CA GLU A 389 5.40 -14.94 16.28
C GLU A 389 6.24 -13.69 16.04
N VAL A 390 6.13 -13.11 14.84
CA VAL A 390 6.94 -11.94 14.43
C VAL A 390 6.59 -10.69 15.24
N LEU A 391 5.30 -10.44 15.48
CA LEU A 391 4.86 -9.27 16.25
C LEU A 391 5.25 -9.37 17.73
N HIS A 392 5.10 -10.55 18.35
CA HIS A 392 5.56 -10.78 19.71
C HIS A 392 7.08 -10.61 19.84
N ALA A 393 7.86 -11.13 18.89
CA ALA A 393 9.30 -10.94 18.86
C ALA A 393 9.69 -9.45 18.72
N ALA A 394 8.85 -8.66 18.01
CA ALA A 394 9.00 -7.22 17.88
C ALA A 394 8.45 -6.41 19.09
N GLY A 395 8.04 -7.08 20.17
CA GLY A 395 7.53 -6.44 21.39
C GLY A 395 6.02 -6.13 21.39
N LYS A 396 5.28 -6.46 20.32
CA LYS A 396 3.83 -6.27 20.22
C LYS A 396 3.07 -7.43 20.86
N THR A 397 3.24 -7.61 22.16
CA THR A 397 2.75 -8.79 22.91
C THR A 397 1.24 -8.83 23.11
N ASN A 398 0.53 -7.72 22.86
CA ASN A 398 -0.94 -7.69 22.94
C ASN A 398 -1.61 -8.30 21.69
N TYR A 399 -0.85 -8.54 20.61
CA TYR A 399 -1.40 -9.17 19.41
C TYR A 399 -1.96 -10.56 19.72
N GLN A 400 -3.19 -10.80 19.29
CA GLN A 400 -3.91 -12.07 19.41
C GLN A 400 -4.43 -12.51 18.04
N ASP A 401 -4.81 -13.78 17.91
CA ASP A 401 -5.27 -14.31 16.62
C ASP A 401 -6.52 -13.59 16.06
N LYS A 402 -7.38 -13.05 16.95
CA LYS A 402 -8.50 -12.18 16.54
C LYS A 402 -8.06 -10.92 15.79
N ASN A 403 -6.86 -10.43 16.06
CA ASN A 403 -6.33 -9.21 15.44
C ASN A 403 -5.91 -9.40 13.98
N THR A 404 -6.04 -10.61 13.43
CA THR A 404 -5.92 -10.83 11.98
C THR A 404 -6.98 -10.06 11.19
N LEU A 405 -8.13 -9.78 11.82
CA LEU A 405 -9.19 -8.93 11.31
C LEU A 405 -9.47 -7.80 12.30
N LEU A 406 -9.89 -6.67 11.79
CA LEU A 406 -10.40 -5.57 12.59
C LEU A 406 -11.84 -5.84 13.04
N PRO A 407 -12.29 -5.29 14.19
CA PRO A 407 -13.71 -5.31 14.52
C PRO A 407 -14.50 -4.41 13.55
N LEU A 408 -15.76 -4.76 13.28
CA LEU A 408 -16.66 -3.88 12.59
C LEU A 408 -16.92 -2.63 13.45
N PRO A 409 -17.02 -1.43 12.83
CA PRO A 409 -17.29 -0.20 13.58
C PRO A 409 -18.63 -0.31 14.34
N GLN A 410 -18.63 -0.01 15.63
CA GLN A 410 -19.83 -0.11 16.47
C GLN A 410 -20.98 0.74 15.93
N THR A 411 -20.67 1.91 15.39
CA THR A 411 -21.68 2.81 14.80
C THR A 411 -22.44 2.16 13.63
N GLU A 412 -21.79 1.32 12.86
CA GLU A 412 -22.42 0.62 11.73
C GLU A 412 -23.27 -0.56 12.21
N ILE A 413 -22.82 -1.27 13.26
CA ILE A 413 -23.62 -2.30 13.91
C ILE A 413 -24.91 -1.69 14.48
N ASP A 414 -24.80 -0.57 15.19
CA ASP A 414 -25.94 0.11 15.81
C ASP A 414 -26.94 0.61 14.74
N LYS A 415 -26.47 1.22 13.67
CA LYS A 415 -27.30 1.63 12.51
C LYS A 415 -28.02 0.46 11.86
N SER A 416 -27.38 -0.70 11.81
CA SER A 416 -27.95 -1.90 11.19
C SER A 416 -29.12 -2.53 11.95
N LYS A 417 -29.36 -2.09 13.18
CA LYS A 417 -30.42 -2.64 14.05
C LYS A 417 -30.36 -4.17 14.21
N GLY A 418 -29.13 -4.71 14.30
CA GLY A 418 -28.88 -6.12 14.54
C GLY A 418 -28.71 -6.98 13.27
N VAL A 419 -28.70 -6.37 12.08
CA VAL A 419 -28.39 -7.09 10.82
C VAL A 419 -26.90 -7.36 10.70
N LEU A 420 -26.04 -6.40 11.09
CA LEU A 420 -24.62 -6.61 11.15
C LEU A 420 -24.23 -7.24 12.49
N VAL A 421 -23.52 -8.35 12.42
CA VAL A 421 -22.98 -9.08 13.58
C VAL A 421 -21.48 -8.85 13.64
N GLN A 422 -20.96 -8.54 14.82
CA GLN A 422 -19.55 -8.29 15.07
C GLN A 422 -18.67 -9.49 14.68
N ASN A 423 -17.41 -9.24 14.37
CA ASN A 423 -16.41 -10.28 14.17
C ASN A 423 -16.19 -11.06 15.49
N PRO A 424 -15.84 -12.36 15.41
CA PRO A 424 -15.56 -13.16 16.60
C PRO A 424 -14.53 -12.50 17.52
N ASP A 425 -14.71 -12.70 18.85
CA ASP A 425 -13.83 -12.22 19.91
C ASP A 425 -13.75 -10.68 20.09
N TYR A 426 -14.64 -9.94 19.43
CA TYR A 426 -14.83 -8.49 19.60
C TYR A 426 -16.22 -8.13 20.20
N GLN A 427 -16.93 -9.09 20.72
CA GLN A 427 -18.25 -8.92 21.32
C GLN A 427 -18.15 -8.34 22.74
#